data_b6628778aaa9eea7d11683f91560cb36
#
_entry.id   b6628778aaa9eea7d11683f91560cb36
#
_cell.length_a   1.000
_cell.length_b   1.000
_cell.length_c   1.000
_cell.angle_alpha   90.00
_cell.angle_beta   90.00
_cell.angle_gamma   90.00
#
_symmetry.space_group_name_H-M   'P 1'
#
loop_
_entity.id
_entity.type
_entity.pdbx_description
1 polymer ?
#
loop_
_entity_poly.entity_id
_entity_poly.type
_entity_poly.pdbx_seq_one_letter_code
_entity_poly.pdbx_strand_id
1 'polypeptide(L)'
;EAAEFVDVTTYIQSGNIVLRSPHSPEQTSTRIAEIIRAYCGAELGVITTTAEELRAHLTSSPFGADYLEERVFYPTTMDTIDPERLAALCEEDYGAEELRVVAGRLYLYIPTDASRSKLSNNFVEKKLKITATTRNRKTLARLIELAEALSPA
;
A
#
# COMPACT_ATOMS: atom_id res chain seq x y z
N GLU A 1 7.81 -18.76 9.08
CA GLU A 1 9.07 -18.06 8.87
C GLU A 1 9.99 -18.85 7.98
N ALA A 2 10.39 -18.29 6.88
CA ALA A 2 11.42 -18.90 6.06
C ALA A 2 12.79 -18.59 6.68
N ALA A 3 13.76 -19.50 6.47
CA ALA A 3 15.08 -19.39 7.06
C ALA A 3 15.80 -18.07 6.73
N GLU A 4 15.44 -17.41 5.65
CA GLU A 4 16.11 -16.18 5.21
C GLU A 4 15.48 -14.89 5.75
N PHE A 5 14.30 -14.97 6.35
CA PHE A 5 13.64 -13.80 6.95
C PHE A 5 13.67 -13.88 8.46
N VAL A 6 13.90 -12.73 9.09
CA VAL A 6 14.04 -12.66 10.54
C VAL A 6 13.04 -11.65 11.10
N ASP A 7 12.72 -11.84 12.37
CA ASP A 7 11.82 -10.96 13.12
C ASP A 7 10.49 -10.74 12.40
N VAL A 8 9.91 -11.83 11.90
CA VAL A 8 8.66 -11.79 11.16
C VAL A 8 7.50 -11.55 12.11
N THR A 9 6.73 -10.50 11.84
CA THR A 9 5.55 -10.13 12.62
C THR A 9 4.40 -9.84 11.68
N THR A 10 3.21 -10.30 12.03
CA THR A 10 2.00 -9.98 11.26
C THR A 10 1.22 -8.88 11.98
N TYR A 11 0.48 -8.11 11.22
CA TYR A 11 -0.37 -7.05 11.75
C TYR A 11 -1.70 -7.04 11.00
N ILE A 12 -2.78 -7.25 11.73
CA ILE A 12 -4.15 -7.37 11.23
C ILE A 12 -4.29 -8.57 10.27
N GLN A 13 -5.48 -9.15 10.22
CA GLN A 13 -5.76 -10.33 9.39
C GLN A 13 -5.71 -10.06 7.89
N SER A 14 -5.64 -8.81 7.49
CA SER A 14 -5.68 -8.41 6.07
C SER A 14 -4.34 -8.54 5.35
N GLY A 15 -3.37 -9.26 5.91
CA GLY A 15 -2.19 -9.64 5.17
C GLY A 15 -1.02 -8.67 5.23
N ASN A 16 -0.83 -8.02 6.36
CA ASN A 16 0.35 -7.17 6.56
C ASN A 16 1.41 -7.96 7.30
N ILE A 17 2.64 -7.92 6.78
CA ILE A 17 3.79 -8.60 7.38
C ILE A 17 4.94 -7.62 7.50
N VAL A 18 5.56 -7.58 8.66
CA VAL A 18 6.77 -6.81 8.90
C VAL A 18 7.90 -7.77 9.20
N LEU A 19 9.03 -7.62 8.50
CA LEU A 19 10.15 -8.54 8.65
C LEU A 19 11.46 -7.86 8.27
N ARG A 20 12.55 -8.52 8.57
CA ARG A 20 13.87 -8.18 8.06
C ARG A 20 14.18 -9.10 6.89
N SER A 21 14.70 -8.54 5.83
CA SER A 21 15.07 -9.30 4.64
C SER A 21 16.47 -8.92 4.18
N PRO A 22 17.30 -9.90 3.79
CA PRO A 22 18.58 -9.59 3.16
C PRO A 22 18.45 -9.22 1.69
N HIS A 23 17.25 -9.27 1.17
CA HIS A 23 16.97 -9.04 -0.26
C HIS A 23 16.40 -7.67 -0.52
N SER A 24 16.40 -7.24 -1.77
CA SER A 24 15.70 -6.03 -2.20
C SER A 24 14.19 -6.20 -2.01
N PRO A 25 13.41 -5.10 -2.03
CA PRO A 25 11.95 -5.23 -1.96
C PRO A 25 11.37 -6.13 -3.05
N GLU A 26 11.87 -6.02 -4.28
CA GLU A 26 11.41 -6.84 -5.41
C GLU A 26 11.70 -8.31 -5.19
N GLN A 27 12.91 -8.62 -4.76
CA GLN A 27 13.31 -10.00 -4.46
C GLN A 27 12.52 -10.56 -3.29
N THR A 28 12.28 -9.74 -2.27
CA THR A 28 11.49 -10.13 -1.10
C THR A 28 10.05 -10.48 -1.51
N SER A 29 9.44 -9.66 -2.35
CA SER A 29 8.09 -9.93 -2.86
C SER A 29 8.03 -11.25 -3.62
N THR A 30 8.98 -11.47 -4.52
CA THR A 30 9.06 -12.70 -5.30
C THR A 30 9.21 -13.92 -4.40
N ARG A 31 10.10 -13.82 -3.43
CA ARG A 31 10.39 -14.93 -2.53
C ARG A 31 9.19 -15.28 -1.64
N ILE A 32 8.53 -14.27 -1.11
CA ILE A 32 7.33 -14.48 -0.30
C ILE A 32 6.21 -15.10 -1.13
N ALA A 33 6.00 -14.62 -2.35
CA ALA A 33 4.99 -15.18 -3.23
C ALA A 33 5.26 -16.66 -3.54
N GLU A 34 6.52 -17.02 -3.76
CA GLU A 34 6.92 -18.42 -3.97
C GLU A 34 6.62 -19.28 -2.74
N ILE A 35 6.93 -18.77 -1.56
CA ILE A 35 6.68 -19.49 -0.31
C ILE A 35 5.18 -19.72 -0.12
N ILE A 36 4.37 -18.71 -0.36
CA ILE A 36 2.92 -18.82 -0.23
C ILE A 36 2.36 -19.85 -1.22
N ARG A 37 2.84 -19.80 -2.46
CA ARG A 37 2.39 -20.75 -3.48
C ARG A 37 2.77 -22.18 -3.09
N ALA A 38 3.99 -22.38 -2.62
CA ALA A 38 4.46 -23.70 -2.22
C ALA A 38 3.70 -24.24 -1.01
N TYR A 39 3.31 -23.35 -0.10
CA TYR A 39 2.66 -23.75 1.14
C TYR A 39 1.18 -24.06 0.98
N CYS A 40 0.45 -23.22 0.24
CA CYS A 40 -1.01 -23.35 0.13
C CYS A 40 -1.54 -23.26 -1.29
N GLY A 41 -0.68 -23.19 -2.29
CA GLY A 41 -1.07 -23.14 -3.69
C GLY A 41 -1.69 -21.83 -4.15
N ALA A 42 -1.75 -20.83 -3.29
CA ALA A 42 -2.36 -19.55 -3.63
C ALA A 42 -1.39 -18.67 -4.44
N GLU A 43 -1.94 -17.99 -5.44
CA GLU A 43 -1.19 -17.00 -6.22
C GLU A 43 -1.61 -15.62 -5.74
N LEU A 44 -0.76 -14.98 -4.94
CA LEU A 44 -1.04 -13.67 -4.36
C LEU A 44 -0.05 -12.63 -4.86
N GLY A 45 -0.55 -11.43 -5.09
CA GLY A 45 0.31 -10.28 -5.33
C GLY A 45 0.92 -9.84 -4.01
N VAL A 46 2.23 -9.84 -3.93
CA VAL A 46 2.96 -9.41 -2.74
C VAL A 46 3.65 -8.09 -3.03
N ILE A 47 3.34 -7.08 -2.22
CA ILE A 47 3.92 -5.75 -2.36
C ILE A 47 4.82 -5.51 -1.15
N THR A 48 6.09 -5.27 -1.42
CA THR A 48 7.09 -5.01 -0.38
C THR A 48 7.53 -3.55 -0.46
N THR A 49 7.60 -2.91 0.69
CA THR A 49 8.08 -1.53 0.79
C THR A 49 8.91 -1.39 2.05
N THR A 50 9.48 -0.21 2.26
CA THR A 50 10.29 0.08 3.43
C THR A 50 9.57 1.06 4.35
N ALA A 51 10.00 1.12 5.61
CA ALA A 51 9.47 2.11 6.55
C ALA A 51 9.70 3.54 6.05
N GLU A 52 10.85 3.78 5.43
CA GLU A 52 11.18 5.09 4.86
C GLU A 52 10.18 5.49 3.77
N GLU A 53 9.87 4.56 2.86
CA GLU A 53 8.92 4.83 1.78
C GLU A 53 7.49 5.03 2.31
N LEU A 54 7.08 4.23 3.29
CA LEU A 54 5.78 4.42 3.92
C LEU A 54 5.67 5.77 4.63
N ARG A 55 6.74 6.17 5.29
CA ARG A 55 6.77 7.47 5.96
C ARG A 55 6.68 8.61 4.95
N ALA A 56 7.41 8.50 3.83
CA ALA A 56 7.32 9.49 2.77
C ALA A 56 5.91 9.58 2.19
N HIS A 57 5.25 8.44 2.00
CA HIS A 57 3.87 8.40 1.52
C HIS A 57 2.95 9.12 2.49
N LEU A 58 3.11 8.85 3.78
CA LEU A 58 2.27 9.43 4.82
C LEU A 58 2.47 10.95 4.95
N THR A 59 3.71 11.40 4.95
CA THR A 59 4.04 12.82 5.16
C THR A 59 3.78 13.69 3.95
N SER A 60 3.72 13.12 2.76
CA SER A 60 3.49 13.87 1.51
C SER A 60 2.02 13.97 1.13
N SER A 61 1.11 13.59 2.03
CA SER A 61 -0.33 13.64 1.75
C SER A 61 -0.77 15.08 1.36
N PRO A 62 -1.51 15.23 0.27
CA PRO A 62 -2.01 16.54 -0.14
C PRO A 62 -3.25 16.98 0.63
N PHE A 63 -3.81 16.11 1.46
CA PHE A 63 -5.02 16.40 2.21
C PHE A 63 -4.67 17.05 3.55
N GLY A 64 -5.02 18.33 3.67
CA GLY A 64 -4.67 19.14 4.83
C GLY A 64 -5.74 19.13 5.93
N ALA A 65 -5.79 20.23 6.69
CA ALA A 65 -6.62 20.32 7.89
C ALA A 65 -8.13 20.23 7.63
N ASP A 66 -8.57 20.50 6.40
CA ASP A 66 -9.98 20.43 6.04
C ASP A 66 -10.47 19.00 5.79
N TYR A 67 -9.55 18.03 5.85
CA TYR A 67 -9.86 16.64 5.58
C TYR A 67 -9.68 15.80 6.84
N LEU A 68 -10.53 14.79 7.00
CA LEU A 68 -10.44 13.86 8.11
C LEU A 68 -9.34 12.83 7.83
N GLU A 69 -8.32 12.79 8.65
CA GLU A 69 -7.18 11.89 8.46
C GLU A 69 -7.60 10.42 8.36
N GLU A 70 -8.59 10.01 9.14
CA GLU A 70 -9.05 8.62 9.13
C GLU A 70 -9.80 8.25 7.85
N ARG A 71 -10.09 9.22 7.00
CA ARG A 71 -10.75 9.00 5.71
C ARG A 71 -9.79 9.07 4.53
N VAL A 72 -8.51 9.27 4.79
CA VAL A 72 -7.48 9.26 3.75
C VAL A 72 -6.91 7.86 3.63
N PHE A 73 -6.81 7.37 2.39
CA PHE A 73 -6.30 6.04 2.09
C PHE A 73 -5.08 6.13 1.19
N TYR A 74 -4.19 5.15 1.32
CA TYR A 74 -2.86 5.18 0.72
C TYR A 74 -2.65 3.93 -0.14
N PRO A 75 -2.93 4.01 -1.45
CA PRO A 75 -2.60 2.91 -2.36
C PRO A 75 -1.09 2.79 -2.53
N THR A 76 -0.60 1.57 -2.46
CA THR A 76 0.83 1.28 -2.61
C THR A 76 1.00 0.25 -3.71
N THR A 77 1.96 0.48 -4.59
CA THR A 77 2.28 -0.45 -5.67
C THR A 77 3.78 -0.47 -5.93
N MET A 78 4.27 -1.58 -6.46
CA MET A 78 5.64 -1.69 -6.95
C MET A 78 5.71 -1.55 -8.47
N ASP A 79 4.54 -1.48 -9.11
CA ASP A 79 4.47 -1.38 -10.56
C ASP A 79 4.66 0.05 -11.04
N THR A 80 5.16 0.19 -12.26
CA THR A 80 5.24 1.48 -12.93
C THR A 80 3.85 1.86 -13.43
N ILE A 81 3.40 3.06 -13.09
CA ILE A 81 2.08 3.53 -13.50
C ILE A 81 2.17 4.27 -14.83
N ASP A 82 1.32 3.87 -15.80
CA ASP A 82 1.24 4.54 -17.08
C ASP A 82 0.70 5.97 -16.87
N PRO A 83 1.44 7.02 -17.26
CA PRO A 83 1.01 8.40 -17.04
C PRO A 83 -0.33 8.74 -17.70
N GLU A 84 -0.63 8.16 -18.85
CA GLU A 84 -1.89 8.42 -19.54
C GLU A 84 -3.08 7.84 -18.78
N ARG A 85 -2.93 6.62 -18.26
CA ARG A 85 -3.97 6.00 -17.43
C ARG A 85 -4.18 6.76 -16.14
N LEU A 86 -3.10 7.22 -15.54
CA LEU A 86 -3.16 7.99 -14.31
C LEU A 86 -3.87 9.32 -14.51
N ALA A 87 -3.54 10.02 -15.60
CA ALA A 87 -4.19 11.28 -15.94
C ALA A 87 -5.68 11.09 -16.16
N ALA A 88 -6.06 10.05 -16.90
CA ALA A 88 -7.48 9.73 -17.13
C ALA A 88 -8.21 9.44 -15.84
N LEU A 89 -7.56 8.70 -14.93
CA LEU A 89 -8.13 8.36 -13.63
C LEU A 89 -8.37 9.60 -12.78
N CYS A 90 -7.42 10.54 -12.80
CA CYS A 90 -7.53 11.78 -12.04
C CYS A 90 -8.61 12.73 -12.58
N GLU A 91 -8.96 12.59 -13.84
CA GLU A 91 -9.98 13.45 -14.47
C GLU A 91 -11.42 13.01 -14.23
N GLU A 92 -11.62 11.78 -13.74
CA GLU A 92 -12.97 11.29 -13.48
C GLU A 92 -13.60 12.03 -12.29
N ASP A 93 -14.91 12.15 -12.32
CA ASP A 93 -15.67 12.77 -11.23
C ASP A 93 -16.06 11.70 -10.21
N TYR A 94 -15.60 11.88 -8.99
CA TYR A 94 -15.88 10.95 -7.89
C TYR A 94 -16.84 11.54 -6.85
N GLY A 95 -17.50 12.65 -7.18
CA GLY A 95 -18.41 13.30 -6.25
C GLY A 95 -17.67 13.88 -5.06
N ALA A 96 -18.05 13.47 -3.85
CA ALA A 96 -17.41 13.95 -2.63
C ALA A 96 -16.06 13.28 -2.37
N GLU A 97 -15.76 12.20 -3.07
CA GLU A 97 -14.49 11.51 -2.95
C GLU A 97 -13.43 12.17 -3.83
N GLU A 98 -12.17 12.00 -3.47
CA GLU A 98 -11.07 12.61 -4.24
C GLU A 98 -9.93 11.62 -4.45
N LEU A 99 -9.32 11.71 -5.61
CA LEU A 99 -8.10 10.97 -5.92
C LEU A 99 -7.03 11.98 -6.31
N ARG A 100 -5.89 11.94 -5.66
CA ARG A 100 -4.79 12.86 -5.93
C ARG A 100 -3.48 12.12 -6.06
N VAL A 101 -2.53 12.74 -6.74
CA VAL A 101 -1.19 12.19 -6.96
C VAL A 101 -0.16 13.23 -6.57
N VAL A 102 0.82 12.82 -5.76
CA VAL A 102 1.95 13.67 -5.38
C VAL A 102 3.22 12.83 -5.53
N ALA A 103 4.17 13.31 -6.34
CA ALA A 103 5.44 12.64 -6.56
C ALA A 103 5.29 11.16 -6.92
N GLY A 104 4.30 10.85 -7.75
CA GLY A 104 4.02 9.48 -8.19
C GLY A 104 3.27 8.62 -7.19
N ARG A 105 2.92 9.17 -6.03
CA ARG A 105 2.17 8.44 -5.00
C ARG A 105 0.71 8.80 -5.06
N LEU A 106 -0.14 7.78 -4.90
CA LEU A 106 -1.58 7.94 -4.94
C LEU A 106 -2.17 8.19 -3.56
N TYR A 107 -3.21 9.01 -3.52
CA TYR A 107 -3.94 9.31 -2.29
C TYR A 107 -5.42 9.36 -2.59
N LEU A 108 -6.21 8.72 -1.73
CA LEU A 108 -7.67 8.68 -1.87
C LEU A 108 -8.30 9.34 -0.65
N TYR A 109 -9.32 10.15 -0.87
CA TYR A 109 -10.15 10.66 0.21
C TYR A 109 -11.56 10.12 0.06
N ILE A 110 -12.02 9.36 1.06
CA ILE A 110 -13.32 8.70 1.03
C ILE A 110 -14.07 9.14 2.30
N PRO A 111 -14.84 10.24 2.23
CA PRO A 111 -15.49 10.80 3.43
C PRO A 111 -16.66 9.98 3.96
N THR A 112 -17.16 9.05 3.16
CA THR A 112 -18.29 8.22 3.53
C THR A 112 -17.85 6.77 3.71
N ASP A 113 -18.77 5.82 3.56
CA ASP A 113 -18.48 4.40 3.74
C ASP A 113 -17.54 3.89 2.65
N ALA A 114 -16.31 3.53 3.03
CA ALA A 114 -15.31 3.04 2.09
C ALA A 114 -15.72 1.74 1.39
N SER A 115 -16.55 0.93 2.04
CA SER A 115 -17.01 -0.32 1.44
C SER A 115 -17.95 -0.10 0.25
N ARG A 116 -18.52 1.09 0.15
CA ARG A 116 -19.42 1.47 -0.95
C ARG A 116 -18.75 2.42 -1.93
N SER A 117 -17.48 2.73 -1.72
CA SER A 117 -16.78 3.69 -2.55
C SER A 117 -16.47 3.11 -3.92
N LYS A 118 -16.56 3.97 -4.94
CA LYS A 118 -16.08 3.66 -6.28
C LYS A 118 -14.55 3.53 -6.26
N LEU A 119 -13.87 4.29 -5.39
CA LEU A 119 -12.41 4.29 -5.27
C LEU A 119 -11.90 3.14 -4.41
N SER A 120 -12.27 1.91 -4.76
CA SER A 120 -11.76 0.72 -4.09
C SER A 120 -10.38 0.37 -4.64
N ASN A 121 -9.66 -0.48 -3.91
CA ASN A 121 -8.37 -0.98 -4.39
C ASN A 121 -8.53 -1.70 -5.73
N ASN A 122 -9.57 -2.52 -5.87
CA ASN A 122 -9.83 -3.23 -7.12
C ASN A 122 -10.07 -2.29 -8.29
N PHE A 123 -10.77 -1.18 -8.06
CA PHE A 123 -11.01 -0.17 -9.09
C PHE A 123 -9.69 0.45 -9.55
N VAL A 124 -8.84 0.82 -8.59
CA VAL A 124 -7.53 1.41 -8.89
C VAL A 124 -6.66 0.42 -9.68
N GLU A 125 -6.61 -0.83 -9.24
CA GLU A 125 -5.85 -1.87 -9.92
C GLU A 125 -6.31 -2.07 -11.36
N LYS A 126 -7.62 -2.11 -11.57
CA LYS A 126 -8.20 -2.31 -12.89
C LYS A 126 -7.91 -1.13 -13.82
N LYS A 127 -8.11 0.08 -13.33
CA LYS A 127 -7.94 1.29 -14.14
C LYS A 127 -6.50 1.54 -14.51
N LEU A 128 -5.59 1.28 -13.59
CA LEU A 128 -4.17 1.52 -13.82
C LEU A 128 -3.43 0.28 -14.31
N LYS A 129 -4.08 -0.87 -14.31
CA LYS A 129 -3.49 -2.17 -14.69
C LYS A 129 -2.22 -2.46 -13.90
N ILE A 130 -2.34 -2.35 -12.59
CA ILE A 130 -1.25 -2.59 -11.64
C ILE A 130 -1.73 -3.54 -10.55
N THR A 131 -0.78 -4.03 -9.77
CA THR A 131 -1.07 -4.71 -8.52
C THR A 131 -0.84 -3.70 -7.39
N ALA A 132 -1.84 -3.50 -6.56
CA ALA A 132 -1.77 -2.50 -5.49
C ALA A 132 -2.46 -3.00 -4.24
N THR A 133 -2.10 -2.38 -3.12
CA THR A 133 -2.78 -2.58 -1.86
C THR A 133 -3.06 -1.20 -1.26
N THR A 134 -4.21 -1.07 -0.60
CA THR A 134 -4.63 0.22 -0.03
C THR A 134 -4.83 0.07 1.47
N ARG A 135 -4.25 0.98 2.22
CA ARG A 135 -4.33 1.00 3.69
C ARG A 135 -4.71 2.40 4.16
N ASN A 136 -5.33 2.47 5.34
CA ASN A 136 -5.63 3.77 5.95
C ASN A 136 -4.41 4.27 6.74
N ARG A 137 -4.50 5.52 7.23
CA ARG A 137 -3.41 6.17 7.95
C ARG A 137 -3.01 5.38 9.21
N LYS A 138 -3.97 4.90 9.95
CA LYS A 138 -3.70 4.18 11.21
C LYS A 138 -2.87 2.93 10.94
N THR A 139 -3.22 2.17 9.93
CA THR A 139 -2.49 0.96 9.56
C THR A 139 -1.08 1.30 9.09
N LEU A 140 -0.93 2.31 8.24
CA LEU A 140 0.37 2.74 7.76
C LEU A 140 1.27 3.17 8.89
N ALA A 141 0.75 4.00 9.81
CA ALA A 141 1.52 4.49 10.94
C ALA A 141 1.99 3.32 11.82
N ARG A 142 1.13 2.34 12.05
CA ARG A 142 1.48 1.18 12.86
C ARG A 142 2.54 0.31 12.18
N LEU A 143 2.43 0.11 10.88
CA LEU A 143 3.43 -0.65 10.12
C LEU A 143 4.80 0.03 10.17
N ILE A 144 4.83 1.36 10.10
CA ILE A 144 6.06 2.14 10.23
C ILE A 144 6.68 1.90 11.60
N GLU A 145 5.89 1.99 12.67
CA GLU A 145 6.37 1.75 14.03
C GLU A 145 6.97 0.36 14.18
N LEU A 146 6.28 -0.66 13.67
CA LEU A 146 6.74 -2.04 13.77
C LEU A 146 8.03 -2.25 12.99
N ALA A 147 8.13 -1.67 11.80
CA ALA A 147 9.32 -1.80 10.97
C ALA A 147 10.52 -1.07 11.57
N GLU A 148 10.29 0.12 12.12
CA GLU A 148 11.37 0.89 12.76
C GLU A 148 11.87 0.24 14.04
N ALA A 149 11.00 -0.47 14.75
CA ALA A 149 11.39 -1.21 15.94
C ALA A 149 12.32 -2.40 15.62
N LEU A 150 12.30 -2.90 14.38
CA LEU A 150 13.20 -3.97 13.95
C LEU A 150 14.57 -3.46 13.51
N SER A 151 14.67 -2.18 13.18
CA SER A 151 15.92 -1.60 12.68
C SER A 151 16.97 -1.61 13.76
N PRO A 152 18.21 -2.06 13.47
CA PRO A 152 19.28 -1.96 14.45
C PRO A 152 19.57 -0.50 14.75
N ALA A 153 19.81 -0.24 16.01
CA ALA A 153 20.13 1.11 16.43
C ALA A 153 21.47 1.57 15.84
#